data_1232bebb22e1cdd74a76b726a2547c22
#
_entry.id   1232bebb22e1cdd74a76b726a2547c22
#
_cell.length_a   1.000
_cell.length_b   1.000
_cell.length_c   1.000
_cell.angle_alpha   90.00
_cell.angle_beta   90.00
_cell.angle_gamma   90.00
#
_symmetry.space_group_name_H-M   'P 1'
#
loop_
_entity.id
_entity.type
_entity.pdbx_description
1 polymer ?
#
loop_
_entity_poly.entity_id
_entity_poly.type
_entity_poly.pdbx_seq_one_letter_code
_entity_poly.pdbx_strand_id
1 'polypeptide(L)'
;MKPYAYTNEAGEALICQLWAPQFPEQGKKYPLILFLHGSGECGKDNELHTRVGLPSLLKQLVLQPEPVILLAPQCQVGNWWVKSLAMRPDYHAAMEPTASLDLALELCRHLVQSKQADPDRIYITGLSLGGFGTWDAIQRDPSFFAAAVPICGGGDTRFAHSMKSLPIWVFHGRDDKNVHPDCSRRMVRAIKNAGGTINYTEYEYGSHAVWDQAYSEKGLIPWLLRQTRVRKPWWKFW
;
A
#
# COMPACT_ATOMS: atom_id res chain seq x y z
N MET A 1 -4.21 7.07 16.78
CA MET A 1 -4.43 7.76 15.48
C MET A 1 -5.34 8.97 15.73
N LYS A 2 -5.33 9.94 14.82
CA LYS A 2 -6.19 11.14 14.89
C LYS A 2 -6.97 11.26 13.59
N PRO A 3 -8.25 11.67 13.62
CA PRO A 3 -9.00 11.98 12.40
C PRO A 3 -8.30 13.10 11.62
N TYR A 4 -8.24 12.92 10.32
CA TYR A 4 -7.69 13.89 9.38
C TYR A 4 -8.57 13.91 8.13
N ALA A 5 -8.78 15.07 7.54
CA ALA A 5 -9.47 15.24 6.27
C ALA A 5 -8.55 15.97 5.30
N TYR A 6 -8.44 15.48 4.11
CA TYR A 6 -7.73 16.11 3.00
C TYR A 6 -8.74 16.56 1.96
N THR A 7 -8.59 17.78 1.47
CA THR A 7 -9.37 18.29 0.35
C THR A 7 -8.38 18.81 -0.69
N ASN A 8 -8.51 18.35 -1.93
CA ASN A 8 -7.67 18.80 -3.03
C ASN A 8 -8.17 20.15 -3.60
N GLU A 9 -7.44 20.70 -4.58
CA GLU A 9 -7.78 21.96 -5.23
C GLU A 9 -9.12 21.90 -6.01
N ALA A 10 -9.56 20.72 -6.43
CA ALA A 10 -10.84 20.51 -7.06
C ALA A 10 -12.03 20.42 -6.08
N GLY A 11 -11.76 20.48 -4.77
CA GLY A 11 -12.80 20.39 -3.72
C GLY A 11 -13.19 18.95 -3.39
N GLU A 12 -12.49 17.94 -3.91
CA GLU A 12 -12.72 16.55 -3.56
C GLU A 12 -12.08 16.22 -2.22
N ALA A 13 -12.81 15.50 -1.35
CA ALA A 13 -12.38 15.22 0.01
C ALA A 13 -12.16 13.73 0.28
N LEU A 14 -11.11 13.44 1.04
CA LEU A 14 -10.78 12.12 1.54
C LEU A 14 -10.64 12.18 3.06
N ILE A 15 -11.41 11.36 3.76
CA ILE A 15 -11.26 11.18 5.21
C ILE A 15 -10.23 10.10 5.48
N CYS A 16 -9.42 10.28 6.49
CA CYS A 16 -8.42 9.31 6.89
C CYS A 16 -8.12 9.37 8.40
N GLN A 17 -7.51 8.32 8.89
CA GLN A 17 -6.85 8.33 10.18
C GLN A 17 -5.35 8.53 9.97
N LEU A 18 -4.80 9.47 10.71
CA LEU A 18 -3.38 9.80 10.69
C LEU A 18 -2.73 9.36 12.01
N TRP A 19 -1.64 8.61 11.93
CA TRP A 19 -0.71 8.40 13.03
C TRP A 19 0.63 9.02 12.67
N ALA A 20 1.12 9.92 13.52
CA ALA A 20 2.35 10.65 13.30
C ALA A 20 3.06 10.87 14.64
N PRO A 21 4.34 11.19 14.64
CA PRO A 21 5.07 11.54 15.86
C PRO A 21 4.36 12.63 16.66
N GLN A 22 4.18 12.40 17.96
CA GLN A 22 3.51 13.37 18.84
C GLN A 22 4.31 14.66 19.00
N PHE A 23 5.65 14.53 19.00
CA PHE A 23 6.59 15.63 19.10
C PHE A 23 7.55 15.55 17.91
N PRO A 24 7.17 16.12 16.75
CA PRO A 24 8.04 16.09 15.58
C PRO A 24 9.27 16.98 15.79
N GLU A 25 10.43 16.44 15.48
CA GLU A 25 11.69 17.20 15.51
C GLU A 25 11.70 18.19 14.34
N GLN A 26 12.11 19.43 14.61
CA GLN A 26 12.16 20.47 13.59
C GLN A 26 13.13 20.08 12.46
N GLY A 27 12.62 20.15 11.22
CA GLY A 27 13.39 19.83 10.02
C GLY A 27 13.56 18.33 9.72
N LYS A 28 13.16 17.44 10.64
CA LYS A 28 13.19 16.00 10.42
C LYS A 28 12.03 15.56 9.52
N LYS A 29 12.32 14.69 8.58
CA LYS A 29 11.32 14.02 7.74
C LYS A 29 11.18 12.57 8.17
N TYR A 30 9.96 12.07 8.17
CA TYR A 30 9.65 10.73 8.64
C TYR A 30 9.26 9.80 7.51
N PRO A 31 9.54 8.49 7.59
CA PRO A 31 8.98 7.50 6.68
C PRO A 31 7.46 7.60 6.65
N LEU A 32 6.85 7.43 5.48
CA LEU A 32 5.41 7.47 5.28
C LEU A 32 4.92 6.10 4.82
N ILE A 33 3.92 5.55 5.50
CA ILE A 33 3.22 4.33 5.10
C ILE A 33 1.77 4.69 4.75
N LEU A 34 1.36 4.36 3.53
CA LEU A 34 -0.04 4.40 3.10
C LEU A 34 -0.65 3.00 3.30
N PHE A 35 -1.70 2.92 4.12
CA PHE A 35 -2.45 1.69 4.38
C PHE A 35 -3.80 1.74 3.68
N LEU A 36 -4.11 0.77 2.83
CA LEU A 36 -5.36 0.62 2.12
C LEU A 36 -6.17 -0.56 2.69
N HIS A 37 -7.36 -0.27 3.20
CA HIS A 37 -8.25 -1.26 3.81
C HIS A 37 -8.95 -2.17 2.79
N GLY A 38 -9.63 -3.22 3.24
CA GLY A 38 -10.43 -4.13 2.43
C GLY A 38 -11.82 -3.59 2.08
N SER A 39 -12.59 -4.37 1.35
CA SER A 39 -13.93 -3.95 0.88
C SER A 39 -14.96 -3.82 2.01
N GLY A 40 -14.80 -4.61 3.07
CA GLY A 40 -15.70 -4.59 4.24
C GLY A 40 -15.60 -3.32 5.09
N GLU A 41 -14.53 -2.55 4.92
CA GLU A 41 -14.22 -1.36 5.70
C GLU A 41 -14.52 -0.05 4.93
N CYS A 42 -15.12 -0.15 3.73
CA CYS A 42 -15.62 1.01 3.01
C CYS A 42 -16.70 1.73 3.81
N GLY A 43 -16.64 3.05 3.84
CA GLY A 43 -17.59 3.85 4.61
C GLY A 43 -17.27 5.34 4.60
N LYS A 44 -17.84 6.06 5.56
CA LYS A 44 -17.60 7.49 5.76
C LYS A 44 -17.60 7.87 7.25
N ASP A 45 -17.45 6.88 8.12
CA ASP A 45 -17.38 7.06 9.57
C ASP A 45 -15.96 7.40 10.06
N ASN A 46 -14.96 7.23 9.21
CA ASN A 46 -13.54 7.38 9.53
C ASN A 46 -13.05 6.48 10.69
N GLU A 47 -13.73 5.35 10.93
CA GLU A 47 -13.43 4.45 12.04
C GLU A 47 -13.33 2.98 11.61
N LEU A 48 -14.28 2.48 10.82
CA LEU A 48 -14.41 1.06 10.49
C LEU A 48 -13.11 0.48 9.89
N HIS A 49 -12.46 1.24 9.01
CA HIS A 49 -11.22 0.84 8.34
C HIS A 49 -10.00 0.72 9.28
N THR A 50 -10.11 1.16 10.52
CA THR A 50 -9.04 1.02 11.52
C THR A 50 -9.08 -0.31 12.28
N ARG A 51 -10.12 -1.12 12.08
CA ARG A 51 -10.39 -2.30 12.91
C ARG A 51 -9.78 -3.58 12.37
N VAL A 52 -9.42 -3.62 11.08
CA VAL A 52 -8.95 -4.82 10.40
C VAL A 52 -7.53 -4.62 9.86
N GLY A 53 -6.60 -5.49 10.26
CA GLY A 53 -5.18 -5.48 9.84
C GLY A 53 -4.37 -4.30 10.40
N LEU A 54 -4.95 -3.10 10.43
CA LEU A 54 -4.28 -1.89 10.92
C LEU A 54 -3.81 -2.00 12.39
N PRO A 55 -4.56 -2.60 13.33
CA PRO A 55 -4.07 -2.79 14.71
C PRO A 55 -2.78 -3.62 14.77
N SER A 56 -2.69 -4.68 13.98
CA SER A 56 -1.49 -5.53 13.92
C SER A 56 -0.30 -4.79 13.32
N LEU A 57 -0.52 -4.00 12.27
CA LEU A 57 0.51 -3.13 11.70
C LEU A 57 1.00 -2.11 12.73
N LEU A 58 0.10 -1.37 13.39
CA LEU A 58 0.44 -0.39 14.41
C LEU A 58 1.24 -1.00 15.56
N LYS A 59 0.83 -2.20 16.03
CA LYS A 59 1.56 -2.92 17.09
C LYS A 59 3.03 -3.17 16.72
N GLN A 60 3.32 -3.43 15.46
CA GLN A 60 4.70 -3.64 15.00
C GLN A 60 5.45 -2.30 14.80
N LEU A 61 4.75 -1.26 14.36
CA LEU A 61 5.35 0.06 14.13
C LEU A 61 5.78 0.73 15.44
N VAL A 62 5.01 0.59 16.52
CA VAL A 62 5.38 1.15 17.83
C VAL A 62 6.64 0.51 18.44
N LEU A 63 7.03 -0.67 17.98
CA LEU A 63 8.24 -1.36 18.41
C LEU A 63 9.50 -0.86 17.65
N GLN A 64 9.35 -0.03 16.62
CA GLN A 64 10.48 0.44 15.85
C GLN A 64 11.15 1.64 16.54
N PRO A 65 12.48 1.75 16.44
CA PRO A 65 13.21 2.86 17.06
C PRO A 65 12.93 4.21 16.39
N GLU A 66 12.56 4.19 15.12
CA GLU A 66 12.24 5.39 14.34
C GLU A 66 10.74 5.57 14.21
N PRO A 67 10.19 6.75 14.57
CA PRO A 67 8.80 7.05 14.33
C PRO A 67 8.49 7.13 12.83
N VAL A 68 7.28 6.73 12.45
CA VAL A 68 6.78 6.81 11.08
C VAL A 68 5.47 7.60 11.02
N ILE A 69 5.13 8.11 9.85
CA ILE A 69 3.79 8.60 9.53
C ILE A 69 3.02 7.44 8.91
N LEU A 70 1.82 7.16 9.43
CA LEU A 70 0.90 6.18 8.85
C LEU A 70 -0.40 6.87 8.47
N LEU A 71 -0.75 6.79 7.20
CA LEU A 71 -2.01 7.22 6.64
C LEU A 71 -2.92 6.02 6.40
N ALA A 72 -4.11 6.06 6.95
CA ALA A 72 -5.16 5.09 6.69
C ALA A 72 -6.41 5.83 6.19
N PRO A 73 -6.52 6.10 4.88
CA PRO A 73 -7.71 6.69 4.30
C PRO A 73 -8.86 5.68 4.24
N GLN A 74 -10.09 6.19 4.25
CA GLN A 74 -11.29 5.39 4.06
C GLN A 74 -11.95 5.74 2.72
N CYS A 75 -12.08 4.75 1.82
CA CYS A 75 -12.87 4.94 0.63
C CYS A 75 -14.36 4.74 0.92
N GLN A 76 -15.20 5.49 0.23
CA GLN A 76 -16.65 5.36 0.34
C GLN A 76 -17.14 4.12 -0.38
N VAL A 77 -18.31 3.62 0.02
CA VAL A 77 -18.99 2.54 -0.70
C VAL A 77 -19.24 2.98 -2.15
N GLY A 78 -18.80 2.15 -3.10
CA GLY A 78 -18.89 2.45 -4.53
C GLY A 78 -17.67 3.18 -5.11
N ASN A 79 -16.85 3.84 -4.29
CA ASN A 79 -15.59 4.51 -4.69
C ASN A 79 -14.38 3.72 -4.16
N TRP A 80 -14.24 2.49 -4.63
CA TRP A 80 -13.20 1.57 -4.18
C TRP A 80 -11.79 1.98 -4.64
N TRP A 81 -10.74 1.29 -4.12
CA TRP A 81 -9.35 1.52 -4.52
C TRP A 81 -9.07 1.15 -5.98
N VAL A 82 -9.89 0.29 -6.58
CA VAL A 82 -9.79 -0.15 -7.98
C VAL A 82 -11.16 -0.10 -8.65
N LYS A 83 -11.21 0.15 -9.96
CA LYS A 83 -12.48 0.29 -10.70
C LYS A 83 -13.27 -1.01 -10.88
N SER A 84 -12.66 -2.16 -10.64
CA SER A 84 -13.31 -3.46 -10.78
C SER A 84 -13.22 -4.26 -9.51
N LEU A 85 -14.32 -4.76 -9.01
CA LEU A 85 -14.38 -5.76 -7.96
C LEU A 85 -14.14 -7.19 -8.47
N ALA A 86 -13.87 -7.38 -9.76
CA ALA A 86 -13.47 -8.68 -10.28
C ALA A 86 -12.06 -9.02 -9.76
N MET A 87 -11.99 -9.41 -8.48
CA MET A 87 -10.78 -9.86 -7.78
C MET A 87 -10.36 -11.25 -8.28
N ARG A 88 -10.07 -11.33 -9.58
CA ARG A 88 -9.76 -12.56 -10.31
C ARG A 88 -8.29 -12.61 -10.71
N PRO A 89 -7.75 -13.80 -10.98
CA PRO A 89 -6.37 -13.94 -11.48
C PRO A 89 -6.08 -13.23 -12.80
N ASP A 90 -7.10 -13.02 -13.65
CA ASP A 90 -7.03 -12.32 -14.93
C ASP A 90 -7.36 -10.83 -14.83
N TYR A 91 -7.21 -10.24 -13.62
CA TYR A 91 -7.45 -8.83 -13.39
C TYR A 91 -6.65 -7.94 -14.36
N HIS A 92 -7.33 -6.97 -14.94
CA HIS A 92 -6.74 -5.90 -15.73
C HIS A 92 -7.08 -4.54 -15.10
N ALA A 93 -6.03 -3.74 -14.89
CA ALA A 93 -6.19 -2.39 -14.36
C ALA A 93 -6.95 -1.49 -15.34
N ALA A 94 -7.80 -0.62 -14.81
CA ALA A 94 -8.38 0.46 -15.59
C ALA A 94 -7.29 1.47 -16.02
N MET A 95 -7.52 2.20 -17.12
CA MET A 95 -6.58 3.22 -17.60
C MET A 95 -6.38 4.32 -16.55
N GLU A 96 -7.47 4.80 -15.95
CA GLU A 96 -7.45 5.82 -14.92
C GLU A 96 -7.59 5.23 -13.51
N PRO A 97 -6.95 5.81 -12.49
CA PRO A 97 -7.18 5.43 -11.11
C PRO A 97 -8.63 5.71 -10.70
N THR A 98 -9.02 5.22 -9.54
CA THR A 98 -10.25 5.68 -8.89
C THR A 98 -9.99 6.99 -8.16
N ALA A 99 -11.03 7.81 -7.97
CA ALA A 99 -10.89 9.05 -7.21
C ALA A 99 -10.35 8.82 -5.80
N SER A 100 -10.77 7.74 -5.12
CA SER A 100 -10.27 7.40 -3.77
C SER A 100 -8.77 7.09 -3.77
N LEU A 101 -8.27 6.32 -4.75
CA LEU A 101 -6.86 6.01 -4.83
C LEU A 101 -6.04 7.26 -5.20
N ASP A 102 -6.54 8.06 -6.13
CA ASP A 102 -5.85 9.27 -6.58
C ASP A 102 -5.72 10.28 -5.44
N LEU A 103 -6.80 10.55 -4.71
CA LEU A 103 -6.78 11.42 -3.52
C LEU A 103 -5.83 10.90 -2.42
N ALA A 104 -5.77 9.56 -2.23
CA ALA A 104 -4.84 8.99 -1.26
C ALA A 104 -3.37 9.21 -1.68
N LEU A 105 -3.07 9.11 -2.97
CA LEU A 105 -1.74 9.41 -3.51
C LEU A 105 -1.42 10.91 -3.49
N GLU A 106 -2.40 11.77 -3.79
CA GLU A 106 -2.25 13.23 -3.66
C GLU A 106 -1.93 13.62 -2.22
N LEU A 107 -2.64 13.06 -1.24
CA LEU A 107 -2.36 13.30 0.17
C LEU A 107 -0.93 12.90 0.55
N CYS A 108 -0.43 11.75 0.05
CA CYS A 108 0.97 11.38 0.26
C CYS A 108 1.92 12.44 -0.33
N ARG A 109 1.66 12.92 -1.55
CA ARG A 109 2.47 13.98 -2.19
C ARG A 109 2.41 15.29 -1.40
N HIS A 110 1.25 15.66 -0.89
CA HIS A 110 1.07 16.84 -0.04
C HIS A 110 1.94 16.76 1.23
N LEU A 111 2.00 15.61 1.91
CA LEU A 111 2.85 15.43 3.09
C LEU A 111 4.35 15.48 2.76
N VAL A 112 4.74 15.08 1.56
CA VAL A 112 6.12 15.23 1.06
C VAL A 112 6.43 16.70 0.79
N GLN A 113 5.54 17.42 0.11
CA GLN A 113 5.71 18.84 -0.23
C GLN A 113 5.76 19.72 1.02
N SER A 114 4.94 19.43 2.01
CA SER A 114 4.94 20.12 3.32
C SER A 114 6.15 19.75 4.20
N LYS A 115 7.09 18.93 3.67
CA LYS A 115 8.32 18.49 4.33
C LYS A 115 8.11 17.66 5.60
N GLN A 116 6.95 17.06 5.79
CA GLN A 116 6.67 16.16 6.91
C GLN A 116 7.14 14.74 6.59
N ALA A 117 6.89 14.25 5.37
CA ALA A 117 7.30 12.93 4.92
C ALA A 117 8.64 12.96 4.16
N ASP A 118 9.41 11.88 4.32
CA ASP A 118 10.64 11.65 3.57
C ASP A 118 10.32 11.15 2.15
N PRO A 119 10.63 11.89 1.09
CA PRO A 119 10.32 11.50 -0.27
C PRO A 119 11.00 10.21 -0.73
N ASP A 120 12.05 9.79 -0.06
CA ASP A 120 12.78 8.57 -0.41
C ASP A 120 12.31 7.35 0.40
N ARG A 121 11.40 7.53 1.37
CA ARG A 121 10.89 6.48 2.25
C ARG A 121 9.36 6.48 2.32
N ILE A 122 8.72 6.35 1.14
CA ILE A 122 7.27 6.23 1.01
C ILE A 122 6.93 4.78 0.72
N TYR A 123 6.11 4.19 1.54
CA TYR A 123 5.70 2.79 1.46
C TYR A 123 4.19 2.69 1.29
N ILE A 124 3.75 1.59 0.67
CA ILE A 124 2.33 1.30 0.53
C ILE A 124 2.05 -0.16 0.93
N THR A 125 0.95 -0.35 1.62
CA THR A 125 0.44 -1.68 1.97
C THR A 125 -1.08 -1.66 1.96
N GLY A 126 -1.68 -2.82 1.79
CA GLY A 126 -3.12 -2.98 1.86
C GLY A 126 -3.54 -4.43 1.78
N LEU A 127 -4.76 -4.70 2.22
CA LEU A 127 -5.31 -6.05 2.31
C LEU A 127 -6.54 -6.23 1.44
N SER A 128 -6.73 -7.41 0.83
CA SER A 128 -7.89 -7.72 0.01
C SER A 128 -8.10 -6.67 -1.11
N LEU A 129 -9.19 -5.91 -1.13
CA LEU A 129 -9.40 -4.78 -2.02
C LEU A 129 -8.24 -3.76 -1.95
N GLY A 130 -7.72 -3.48 -0.75
CA GLY A 130 -6.53 -2.64 -0.54
C GLY A 130 -5.25 -3.28 -1.07
N GLY A 131 -5.17 -4.62 -1.12
CA GLY A 131 -4.11 -5.35 -1.79
C GLY A 131 -4.12 -5.12 -3.30
N PHE A 132 -5.29 -5.11 -3.94
CA PHE A 132 -5.45 -4.70 -5.33
C PHE A 132 -5.12 -3.22 -5.53
N GLY A 133 -5.58 -2.33 -4.62
CA GLY A 133 -5.22 -0.91 -4.63
C GLY A 133 -3.71 -0.69 -4.51
N THR A 134 -3.02 -1.49 -3.68
CA THR A 134 -1.56 -1.47 -3.57
C THR A 134 -0.89 -1.80 -4.90
N TRP A 135 -1.34 -2.87 -5.57
CA TRP A 135 -0.85 -3.21 -6.91
C TRP A 135 -1.16 -2.13 -7.94
N ASP A 136 -2.39 -1.57 -7.91
CA ASP A 136 -2.79 -0.52 -8.85
C ASP A 136 -1.94 0.75 -8.68
N ALA A 137 -1.67 1.16 -7.44
CA ALA A 137 -0.81 2.32 -7.16
C ALA A 137 0.62 2.14 -7.67
N ILE A 138 1.26 1.00 -7.36
CA ILE A 138 2.67 0.78 -7.74
C ILE A 138 2.87 0.51 -9.23
N GLN A 139 1.87 0.02 -9.96
CA GLN A 139 1.97 -0.15 -11.40
C GLN A 139 1.87 1.19 -12.16
N ARG A 140 1.15 2.18 -11.59
CA ARG A 140 1.02 3.52 -12.17
C ARG A 140 2.26 4.37 -11.95
N ASP A 141 2.81 4.36 -10.75
CA ASP A 141 4.02 5.11 -10.40
C ASP A 141 4.92 4.27 -9.47
N PRO A 142 5.65 3.27 -10.02
CA PRO A 142 6.55 2.45 -9.21
C PRO A 142 7.71 3.26 -8.63
N SER A 143 8.01 4.42 -9.21
CA SER A 143 9.12 5.27 -8.77
C SER A 143 8.75 6.17 -7.58
N PHE A 144 7.48 6.29 -7.25
CA PHE A 144 7.01 7.05 -6.09
C PHE A 144 7.27 6.32 -4.76
N PHE A 145 7.30 5.00 -4.79
CA PHE A 145 7.41 4.18 -3.59
C PHE A 145 8.82 3.63 -3.39
N ALA A 146 9.22 3.49 -2.14
CA ALA A 146 10.43 2.79 -1.72
C ALA A 146 10.21 1.27 -1.60
N ALA A 147 9.02 0.85 -1.20
CA ALA A 147 8.60 -0.55 -1.19
C ALA A 147 7.07 -0.69 -1.09
N ALA A 148 6.58 -1.91 -1.37
CA ALA A 148 5.17 -2.25 -1.29
C ALA A 148 4.92 -3.61 -0.63
N VAL A 149 3.79 -3.71 0.11
CA VAL A 149 3.37 -4.95 0.79
C VAL A 149 1.90 -5.22 0.46
N PRO A 150 1.57 -5.80 -0.71
CA PRO A 150 0.21 -6.22 -1.03
C PRO A 150 -0.13 -7.54 -0.33
N ILE A 151 -1.31 -7.60 0.34
CA ILE A 151 -1.80 -8.78 1.07
C ILE A 151 -3.11 -9.24 0.45
N CYS A 152 -3.22 -10.51 0.07
CA CYS A 152 -4.41 -11.14 -0.54
C CYS A 152 -4.98 -10.31 -1.70
N GLY A 153 -4.10 -9.84 -2.60
CA GLY A 153 -4.48 -9.02 -3.73
C GLY A 153 -3.92 -9.53 -5.05
N GLY A 154 -4.17 -8.79 -6.10
CA GLY A 154 -3.65 -9.05 -7.43
C GLY A 154 -3.50 -7.76 -8.23
N GLY A 155 -2.70 -7.82 -9.28
CA GLY A 155 -2.43 -6.71 -10.17
C GLY A 155 -2.45 -7.12 -11.64
N ASP A 156 -2.18 -6.17 -12.50
CA ASP A 156 -2.10 -6.39 -13.94
C ASP A 156 -0.68 -6.80 -14.34
N THR A 157 -0.53 -8.04 -14.77
CA THR A 157 0.78 -8.61 -15.13
C THR A 157 1.46 -7.89 -16.29
N ARG A 158 0.72 -7.12 -17.10
CA ARG A 158 1.28 -6.32 -18.20
C ARG A 158 2.25 -5.24 -17.71
N PHE A 159 2.08 -4.78 -16.47
CA PHE A 159 2.94 -3.77 -15.85
C PHE A 159 4.13 -4.34 -15.05
N ALA A 160 4.33 -5.67 -15.04
CA ALA A 160 5.38 -6.31 -14.24
C ALA A 160 6.78 -5.75 -14.54
N HIS A 161 7.06 -5.41 -15.81
CA HIS A 161 8.38 -4.86 -16.19
C HIS A 161 8.66 -3.49 -15.55
N SER A 162 7.66 -2.62 -15.41
CA SER A 162 7.84 -1.30 -14.78
C SER A 162 8.14 -1.40 -13.28
N MET A 163 7.65 -2.46 -12.62
CA MET A 163 7.79 -2.68 -11.18
C MET A 163 9.00 -3.54 -10.79
N LYS A 164 9.77 -4.06 -11.74
CA LYS A 164 10.85 -5.05 -11.49
C LYS A 164 11.94 -4.60 -10.52
N SER A 165 12.14 -3.30 -10.37
CA SER A 165 13.15 -2.71 -9.48
C SER A 165 12.57 -2.25 -8.13
N LEU A 166 11.25 -2.30 -7.95
CA LEU A 166 10.60 -1.94 -6.70
C LEU A 166 10.69 -3.12 -5.72
N PRO A 167 11.19 -2.93 -4.50
CA PRO A 167 11.11 -3.94 -3.44
C PRO A 167 9.65 -4.25 -3.10
N ILE A 168 9.23 -5.50 -3.26
CA ILE A 168 7.85 -5.93 -2.98
C ILE A 168 7.89 -7.20 -2.14
N TRP A 169 7.07 -7.25 -1.09
CA TRP A 169 6.83 -8.47 -0.32
C TRP A 169 5.34 -8.78 -0.29
N VAL A 170 4.95 -9.84 -0.96
CA VAL A 170 3.57 -10.28 -1.16
C VAL A 170 3.19 -11.33 -0.13
N PHE A 171 1.98 -11.24 0.41
CA PHE A 171 1.42 -12.25 1.32
C PHE A 171 0.09 -12.76 0.81
N HIS A 172 -0.18 -14.07 0.97
CA HIS A 172 -1.45 -14.68 0.61
C HIS A 172 -1.71 -15.94 1.43
N GLY A 173 -2.97 -16.25 1.68
CA GLY A 173 -3.38 -17.54 2.23
C GLY A 173 -3.60 -18.55 1.11
N ARG A 174 -3.07 -19.78 1.25
CA ARG A 174 -3.22 -20.84 0.24
C ARG A 174 -4.68 -21.23 -0.01
N ASP A 175 -5.48 -21.22 1.06
CA ASP A 175 -6.89 -21.65 1.03
C ASP A 175 -7.87 -20.47 0.92
N ASP A 176 -7.39 -19.32 0.46
CA ASP A 176 -8.22 -18.14 0.24
C ASP A 176 -9.32 -18.42 -0.79
N LYS A 177 -10.59 -18.35 -0.35
CA LYS A 177 -11.78 -18.57 -1.18
C LYS A 177 -12.42 -17.26 -1.67
N ASN A 178 -11.99 -16.11 -1.13
CA ASN A 178 -12.52 -14.80 -1.50
C ASN A 178 -11.69 -14.19 -2.64
N VAL A 179 -10.36 -14.22 -2.50
CA VAL A 179 -9.40 -13.80 -3.51
C VAL A 179 -8.47 -14.98 -3.80
N HIS A 180 -8.64 -15.60 -4.97
CA HIS A 180 -7.85 -16.79 -5.31
C HIS A 180 -6.34 -16.49 -5.26
N PRO A 181 -5.50 -17.31 -4.61
CA PRO A 181 -4.06 -17.04 -4.45
C PRO A 181 -3.29 -16.90 -5.76
N ASP A 182 -3.84 -17.39 -6.86
CA ASP A 182 -3.27 -17.14 -8.19
C ASP A 182 -3.25 -15.65 -8.57
N CYS A 183 -4.05 -14.79 -7.95
CA CYS A 183 -3.93 -13.35 -8.12
C CYS A 183 -2.52 -12.87 -7.74
N SER A 184 -2.00 -13.28 -6.58
CA SER A 184 -0.63 -12.98 -6.15
C SER A 184 0.42 -13.80 -6.91
N ARG A 185 0.20 -15.11 -7.08
CA ARG A 185 1.17 -16.00 -7.76
C ARG A 185 1.50 -15.54 -9.17
N ARG A 186 0.50 -15.05 -9.93
CA ARG A 186 0.70 -14.53 -11.28
C ARG A 186 1.55 -13.27 -11.30
N MET A 187 1.31 -12.33 -10.37
CA MET A 187 2.14 -11.13 -10.23
C MET A 187 3.58 -11.47 -9.88
N VAL A 188 3.78 -12.37 -8.92
CA VAL A 188 5.11 -12.85 -8.52
C VAL A 188 5.87 -13.47 -9.70
N ARG A 189 5.21 -14.35 -10.47
CA ARG A 189 5.81 -14.94 -11.66
C ARG A 189 6.14 -13.89 -12.72
N ALA A 190 5.21 -12.96 -12.98
CA ALA A 190 5.41 -11.94 -14.00
C ALA A 190 6.58 -11.01 -13.68
N ILE A 191 6.75 -10.60 -12.41
CA ILE A 191 7.87 -9.76 -11.98
C ILE A 191 9.19 -10.54 -12.07
N LYS A 192 9.23 -11.81 -11.64
CA LYS A 192 10.42 -12.66 -11.79
C LYS A 192 10.79 -12.85 -13.26
N ASN A 193 9.83 -13.09 -14.13
CA ASN A 193 10.05 -13.23 -15.58
C ASN A 193 10.55 -11.92 -16.23
N ALA A 194 10.18 -10.78 -15.66
CA ALA A 194 10.70 -9.46 -16.06
C ALA A 194 12.12 -9.17 -15.53
N GLY A 195 12.74 -10.10 -14.81
CA GLY A 195 14.07 -9.95 -14.20
C GLY A 195 14.07 -9.20 -12.87
N GLY A 196 12.91 -9.06 -12.21
CA GLY A 196 12.79 -8.44 -10.89
C GLY A 196 12.95 -9.43 -9.74
N THR A 197 13.25 -8.89 -8.55
CA THR A 197 13.28 -9.65 -7.30
C THR A 197 12.05 -9.30 -6.48
N ILE A 198 11.33 -10.32 -6.01
CA ILE A 198 10.11 -10.16 -5.23
C ILE A 198 10.04 -11.24 -4.14
N ASN A 199 9.70 -10.84 -2.92
CA ASN A 199 9.44 -11.75 -1.82
C ASN A 199 7.99 -12.21 -1.87
N TYR A 200 7.75 -13.49 -1.60
CA TYR A 200 6.40 -14.05 -1.51
C TYR A 200 6.30 -15.03 -0.35
N THR A 201 5.37 -14.76 0.55
CA THR A 201 4.99 -15.66 1.64
C THR A 201 3.57 -16.14 1.41
N GLU A 202 3.41 -17.43 1.18
CA GLU A 202 2.09 -18.09 1.09
C GLU A 202 1.89 -18.95 2.33
N TYR A 203 0.88 -18.61 3.11
CA TYR A 203 0.57 -19.37 4.32
C TYR A 203 -0.21 -20.65 3.99
N GLU A 204 0.37 -21.80 4.27
CA GLU A 204 -0.16 -23.11 3.88
C GLU A 204 -1.58 -23.38 4.45
N TYR A 205 -1.84 -22.96 5.68
CA TYR A 205 -3.13 -23.08 6.34
C TYR A 205 -3.88 -21.74 6.44
N GLY A 206 -3.52 -20.78 5.59
CA GLY A 206 -4.08 -19.44 5.58
C GLY A 206 -5.33 -19.34 4.70
N SER A 207 -6.41 -18.83 5.27
CA SER A 207 -7.61 -18.40 4.54
C SER A 207 -7.45 -16.97 4.00
N HIS A 208 -8.56 -16.26 3.71
CA HIS A 208 -8.52 -14.86 3.28
C HIS A 208 -7.94 -13.93 4.35
N ALA A 209 -8.24 -14.16 5.62
CA ALA A 209 -7.89 -13.25 6.72
C ALA A 209 -6.46 -13.49 7.27
N VAL A 210 -5.44 -13.43 6.42
CA VAL A 210 -4.03 -13.61 6.83
C VAL A 210 -3.30 -12.29 7.14
N TRP A 211 -3.96 -11.14 7.09
CA TRP A 211 -3.31 -9.84 7.26
C TRP A 211 -2.69 -9.61 8.63
N ASP A 212 -3.32 -10.11 9.71
CA ASP A 212 -2.73 -9.99 11.04
C ASP A 212 -1.46 -10.83 11.17
N GLN A 213 -1.46 -12.03 10.59
CA GLN A 213 -0.27 -12.87 10.49
C GLN A 213 0.80 -12.21 9.62
N ALA A 214 0.42 -11.65 8.46
CA ALA A 214 1.32 -10.97 7.55
C ALA A 214 1.99 -9.77 8.21
N TYR A 215 1.22 -8.87 8.86
CA TYR A 215 1.81 -7.73 9.56
C TYR A 215 2.66 -8.13 10.77
N SER A 216 2.41 -9.29 11.35
CA SER A 216 3.21 -9.85 12.45
C SER A 216 4.39 -10.70 11.97
N GLU A 217 4.58 -10.84 10.65
CA GLU A 217 5.69 -11.62 10.07
C GLU A 217 7.04 -11.07 10.52
N LYS A 218 7.87 -11.97 11.05
CA LYS A 218 9.18 -11.59 11.60
C LYS A 218 10.05 -10.95 10.52
N GLY A 219 10.48 -9.73 10.79
CA GLY A 219 11.36 -9.00 9.87
C GLY A 219 10.64 -8.18 8.80
N LEU A 220 9.31 -8.27 8.63
CA LEU A 220 8.60 -7.48 7.64
C LEU A 220 8.79 -5.97 7.84
N ILE A 221 8.50 -5.45 9.02
CA ILE A 221 8.59 -4.01 9.27
C ILE A 221 10.03 -3.51 9.22
N PRO A 222 11.03 -4.18 9.84
CA PRO A 222 12.42 -3.82 9.64
C PRO A 222 12.89 -3.90 8.18
N TRP A 223 12.41 -4.88 7.41
CA TRP A 223 12.69 -4.94 5.98
C TRP A 223 12.09 -3.75 5.24
N LEU A 224 10.81 -3.44 5.48
CA LEU A 224 10.11 -2.33 4.84
C LEU A 224 10.83 -1.01 5.09
N LEU A 225 11.12 -0.68 6.35
CA LEU A 225 11.70 0.61 6.74
C LEU A 225 13.17 0.79 6.31
N ARG A 226 13.87 -0.28 5.92
CA ARG A 226 15.22 -0.21 5.32
C ARG A 226 15.21 0.09 3.83
N GLN A 227 14.07 -0.03 3.14
CA GLN A 227 14.01 0.27 1.73
C GLN A 227 14.04 1.79 1.51
N THR A 228 14.78 2.20 0.49
CA THR A 228 14.82 3.58 0.03
C THR A 228 14.55 3.63 -1.47
N ARG A 229 13.90 4.68 -1.91
CA ARG A 229 13.58 4.88 -3.32
C ARG A 229 14.85 4.99 -4.15
N VAL A 230 14.94 4.21 -5.22
CA VAL A 230 16.02 4.34 -6.19
C VAL A 230 15.75 5.59 -7.04
N ARG A 231 16.48 6.65 -6.78
CA ARG A 231 16.43 7.85 -7.64
C ARG A 231 17.11 7.52 -8.97
N LYS A 232 16.38 7.68 -10.07
CA LYS A 232 17.03 7.66 -11.39
C LYS A 232 17.99 8.85 -11.45
N PRO A 233 19.26 8.64 -11.83
CA PRO A 233 20.19 9.74 -11.99
C PRO A 233 19.65 10.72 -13.03
N TRP A 234 19.66 12.02 -12.73
CA TRP A 234 19.13 13.09 -13.59
C TRP A 234 19.78 13.14 -14.99
N TRP A 235 21.01 12.61 -15.16
CA TRP A 235 21.70 12.55 -16.45
C TRP A 235 21.22 11.43 -17.40
N LYS A 236 20.28 10.59 -17.02
CA LYS A 236 19.67 9.58 -17.91
C LYS A 236 18.46 10.06 -18.68
N PHE A 237 18.21 11.36 -18.68
CA PHE A 237 17.16 12.00 -19.47
C PHE A 237 17.67 12.70 -20.73
N TRP A 238 18.94 12.41 -21.12
CA TRP A 238 19.56 12.88 -22.37
C TRP A 238 19.96 11.70 -23.23
#